data_4cd37e9acd6528c89c408f8e9b98b629
#
_entry.id   4cd37e9acd6528c89c408f8e9b98b629
#
_cell.length_a   1.000
_cell.length_b   1.000
_cell.length_c   1.000
_cell.angle_alpha   90.00
_cell.angle_beta   90.00
_cell.angle_gamma   90.00
#
_symmetry.space_group_name_H-M   'P 1'
#
loop_
_entity.id
_entity.type
_entity.pdbx_description
1 polymer ?
#
loop_
_entity_poly.entity_id
_entity_poly.type
_entity_poly.pdbx_seq_one_letter_code
_entity_poly.pdbx_strand_id
1 'polypeptide(L)'
;HQSGRRQRQMCIRDRSGGKGQYGHVWLKLEPLGLDDEYEFVDKIVGGVIPKEYIPAVNKGIQEQMQNGVIAGYPLLALRATLYDGSFHDVDSNEMAFKIAGSMALKEGANKAKPALLEPIMKVVVVTPEEHMGDVVGDLNRRRGIILGMEDITSGKEVSSEVPLAEMFGYATDLRSPVSYTHLTLPTT
;
A
#
# COMPACT_ATOMS: atom_id res chain seq x y z
N HIS A 1 -2.69 5.30 16.93
CA HIS A 1 -3.21 3.98 17.33
C HIS A 1 -4.41 3.62 16.46
N GLN A 2 -4.16 2.97 15.32
CA GLN A 2 -5.25 2.36 14.57
C GLN A 2 -5.48 0.96 15.13
N SER A 3 -6.56 0.78 15.88
CA SER A 3 -7.00 -0.53 16.36
C SER A 3 -7.36 -1.39 15.15
N GLY A 4 -6.71 -2.55 15.03
CA GLY A 4 -7.00 -3.54 13.99
C GLY A 4 -8.49 -3.86 13.94
N ARG A 5 -9.12 -3.72 12.78
CA ARG A 5 -10.56 -3.99 12.62
C ARG A 5 -10.80 -5.47 12.34
N ARG A 6 -11.65 -6.08 13.13
CA ARG A 6 -12.12 -7.45 12.90
C ARG A 6 -13.15 -7.46 11.79
N GLN A 7 -13.02 -8.40 10.86
CA GLN A 7 -13.90 -8.49 9.71
C GLN A 7 -14.47 -9.90 9.55
N ARG A 8 -15.78 -9.98 9.38
CA ARG A 8 -16.53 -11.21 9.10
C ARG A 8 -16.80 -11.29 7.61
N GLN A 9 -16.50 -12.39 6.97
CA GLN A 9 -16.89 -12.62 5.57
C GLN A 9 -17.47 -13.99 5.29
N MET A 10 -18.32 -13.96 4.38
CA MET A 10 -19.55 -14.59 4.04
C MET A 10 -19.40 -15.86 3.20
N CYS A 11 -20.40 -16.75 3.35
CA CYS A 11 -20.64 -17.91 2.51
C CYS A 11 -20.96 -17.54 1.07
N ILE A 12 -20.30 -18.14 0.11
CA ILE A 12 -20.77 -18.23 -1.26
C ILE A 12 -21.63 -19.48 -1.35
N ARG A 13 -22.94 -19.30 -1.49
CA ARG A 13 -23.89 -20.38 -1.74
C ARG A 13 -24.40 -20.23 -3.16
N ASP A 14 -23.86 -21.01 -4.07
CA ASP A 14 -24.40 -21.06 -5.43
C ASP A 14 -25.58 -22.02 -5.49
N ARG A 15 -26.69 -21.61 -6.10
CA ARG A 15 -27.98 -22.31 -6.11
C ARG A 15 -28.26 -23.03 -7.41
N SER A 16 -27.30 -23.41 -8.18
CA SER A 16 -27.53 -24.20 -9.39
C SER A 16 -27.01 -25.61 -9.25
N GLY A 17 -27.88 -26.56 -8.91
CA GLY A 17 -27.84 -28.01 -9.15
C GLY A 17 -26.48 -28.71 -9.20
N GLY A 18 -25.56 -28.52 -8.23
CA GLY A 18 -24.27 -29.15 -8.11
C GLY A 18 -23.74 -29.10 -6.67
N LYS A 19 -22.54 -29.66 -6.40
CA LYS A 19 -21.85 -29.46 -5.11
C LYS A 19 -21.72 -27.97 -4.85
N GLY A 20 -22.30 -27.46 -3.76
CA GLY A 20 -22.17 -26.08 -3.33
C GLY A 20 -20.72 -25.71 -3.07
N GLN A 21 -20.41 -24.43 -3.03
CA GLN A 21 -19.11 -23.94 -2.55
C GLN A 21 -19.33 -23.19 -1.24
N TYR A 22 -18.66 -23.65 -0.19
CA TYR A 22 -18.77 -23.03 1.12
C TYR A 22 -17.37 -22.74 1.67
N GLY A 23 -17.12 -21.48 2.02
CA GLY A 23 -15.94 -21.05 2.75
C GLY A 23 -16.28 -19.86 3.62
N HIS A 24 -15.95 -19.93 4.91
CA HIS A 24 -16.20 -18.85 5.85
C HIS A 24 -14.95 -18.60 6.68
N VAL A 25 -14.45 -17.37 6.67
CA VAL A 25 -13.24 -16.97 7.36
C VAL A 25 -13.44 -15.67 8.12
N TRP A 26 -12.76 -15.56 9.27
CA TRP A 26 -12.64 -14.32 10.02
C TRP A 26 -11.20 -13.84 9.98
N LEU A 27 -11.01 -12.66 9.43
CA LEU A 27 -9.70 -12.02 9.33
C LEU A 27 -9.64 -10.79 10.24
N LYS A 28 -8.51 -10.61 10.88
CA LYS A 28 -8.11 -9.35 11.50
C LYS A 28 -7.01 -8.76 10.63
N LEU A 29 -7.22 -7.54 10.16
CA LEU A 29 -6.27 -6.81 9.32
C LEU A 29 -5.61 -5.71 10.16
N GLU A 30 -4.28 -5.63 10.10
CA GLU A 30 -3.48 -4.64 10.81
C GLU A 30 -2.46 -4.05 9.85
N PRO A 31 -2.32 -2.70 9.78
CA PRO A 31 -1.26 -2.09 8.99
C PRO A 31 0.10 -2.36 9.67
N LEU A 32 1.11 -2.59 8.86
CA LEU A 32 2.52 -2.68 9.25
C LEU A 32 3.24 -1.37 8.87
N GLY A 33 4.54 -1.28 9.19
CA GLY A 33 5.39 -0.21 8.67
C GLY A 33 5.55 -0.33 7.15
N LEU A 34 5.80 0.78 6.44
CA LEU A 34 5.90 0.76 4.97
C LEU A 34 7.05 -0.10 4.45
N ASP A 35 8.08 -0.30 5.28
CA ASP A 35 9.24 -1.15 4.98
C ASP A 35 9.00 -2.63 5.32
N ASP A 36 7.87 -2.95 5.96
CA ASP A 36 7.55 -4.31 6.35
C ASP A 36 6.83 -5.04 5.21
N GLU A 37 7.17 -6.31 5.04
CA GLU A 37 6.50 -7.17 4.08
C GLU A 37 5.14 -7.67 4.62
N TYR A 38 4.37 -8.28 3.73
CA TYR A 38 3.12 -8.95 4.09
C TYR A 38 3.36 -10.10 5.09
N GLU A 39 2.58 -10.12 6.16
CA GLU A 39 2.63 -11.17 7.18
C GLU A 39 1.26 -11.87 7.30
N PHE A 40 1.28 -13.20 7.18
CA PHE A 40 0.11 -14.02 7.44
C PHE A 40 0.27 -14.76 8.78
N VAL A 41 -0.71 -14.59 9.67
CA VAL A 41 -0.71 -15.23 10.99
C VAL A 41 -1.91 -16.18 11.10
N ASP A 42 -1.63 -17.44 11.33
CA ASP A 42 -2.65 -18.47 11.63
C ASP A 42 -2.85 -18.53 13.15
N LYS A 43 -4.09 -18.28 13.58
CA LYS A 43 -4.55 -18.40 14.97
C LYS A 43 -5.80 -19.27 15.09
N ILE A 44 -5.99 -20.20 14.15
CA ILE A 44 -7.11 -21.15 14.20
C ILE A 44 -6.93 -22.08 15.40
N VAL A 45 -7.99 -22.18 16.20
CA VAL A 45 -8.08 -23.09 17.35
C VAL A 45 -9.25 -24.03 17.14
N GLY A 46 -9.12 -25.30 17.61
CA GLY A 46 -10.20 -26.27 17.59
C GLY A 46 -10.57 -26.85 16.22
N GLY A 47 -9.75 -26.60 15.18
CA GLY A 47 -9.99 -27.21 13.85
C GLY A 47 -11.23 -26.69 13.12
N VAL A 48 -11.70 -25.50 13.45
CA VAL A 48 -12.87 -24.84 12.80
C VAL A 48 -12.64 -24.61 11.29
N ILE A 49 -11.40 -24.59 10.86
CA ILE A 49 -10.99 -24.67 9.46
C ILE A 49 -9.95 -25.79 9.36
N PRO A 50 -10.14 -26.80 8.47
CA PRO A 50 -9.12 -27.80 8.20
C PRO A 50 -7.79 -27.17 7.77
N LYS A 51 -6.68 -27.69 8.30
CA LYS A 51 -5.34 -27.14 8.03
C LYS A 51 -4.97 -27.10 6.55
N GLU A 52 -5.53 -28.00 5.76
CA GLU A 52 -5.33 -28.06 4.30
C GLU A 52 -5.90 -26.83 3.56
N TYR A 53 -6.90 -26.14 4.12
CA TYR A 53 -7.50 -24.97 3.48
C TYR A 53 -6.84 -23.63 3.90
N ILE A 54 -6.05 -23.62 4.97
CA ILE A 54 -5.37 -22.40 5.45
C ILE A 54 -4.41 -21.81 4.40
N PRO A 55 -3.59 -22.62 3.68
CA PRO A 55 -2.76 -22.11 2.59
C PRO A 55 -3.57 -21.49 1.45
N ALA A 56 -4.76 -22.03 1.16
CA ALA A 56 -5.65 -21.49 0.13
C ALA A 56 -6.20 -20.12 0.53
N VAL A 57 -6.57 -19.92 1.80
CA VAL A 57 -6.96 -18.59 2.34
C VAL A 57 -5.82 -17.59 2.15
N ASN A 58 -4.60 -17.93 2.55
CA ASN A 58 -3.43 -17.08 2.39
C ASN A 58 -3.17 -16.72 0.93
N LYS A 59 -3.25 -17.69 0.02
CA LYS A 59 -3.10 -17.45 -1.42
C LYS A 59 -4.17 -16.49 -1.95
N GLY A 60 -5.43 -16.64 -1.52
CA GLY A 60 -6.53 -15.74 -1.88
C GLY A 60 -6.30 -14.30 -1.40
N ILE A 61 -5.75 -14.14 -0.19
CA ILE A 61 -5.36 -12.84 0.36
C ILE A 61 -4.26 -12.20 -0.48
N GLN A 62 -3.18 -12.93 -0.77
CA GLN A 62 -2.05 -12.42 -1.56
C GLN A 62 -2.47 -11.98 -2.96
N GLU A 63 -3.27 -12.79 -3.66
CA GLU A 63 -3.78 -12.43 -4.98
C GLU A 63 -4.66 -11.16 -4.93
N GLN A 64 -5.51 -11.02 -3.90
CA GLN A 64 -6.33 -9.83 -3.73
C GLN A 64 -5.50 -8.60 -3.36
N MET A 65 -4.40 -8.76 -2.61
CA MET A 65 -3.47 -7.66 -2.33
C MET A 65 -2.87 -7.11 -3.62
N GLN A 66 -2.48 -7.97 -4.55
CA GLN A 66 -1.94 -7.54 -5.85
C GLN A 66 -2.99 -6.82 -6.71
N ASN A 67 -4.24 -7.29 -6.68
CA ASN A 67 -5.34 -6.65 -7.39
C ASN A 67 -5.79 -5.33 -6.73
N GLY A 68 -5.49 -5.16 -5.45
CA GLY A 68 -5.86 -4.00 -4.65
C GLY A 68 -7.36 -3.85 -4.41
N VAL A 69 -7.72 -2.74 -3.77
CA VAL A 69 -9.12 -2.40 -3.47
C VAL A 69 -9.49 -0.99 -3.97
N ILE A 70 -8.49 -0.14 -4.24
CA ILE A 70 -8.67 1.20 -4.82
C ILE A 70 -7.93 1.26 -6.14
N ALA A 71 -8.65 1.53 -7.22
CA ALA A 71 -8.11 1.79 -8.55
C ALA A 71 -7.07 0.76 -9.08
N GLY A 72 -7.06 -0.47 -8.53
CA GLY A 72 -6.12 -1.51 -8.93
C GLY A 72 -4.71 -1.39 -8.36
N TYR A 73 -4.46 -0.44 -7.46
CA TYR A 73 -3.16 -0.33 -6.79
C TYR A 73 -3.01 -1.41 -5.70
N PRO A 74 -1.87 -2.13 -5.66
CA PRO A 74 -1.65 -3.19 -4.68
C PRO A 74 -1.69 -2.67 -3.25
N LEU A 75 -2.18 -3.50 -2.32
CA LEU A 75 -2.08 -3.24 -0.88
C LEU A 75 -0.68 -3.60 -0.39
N LEU A 76 -0.08 -2.72 0.38
CA LEU A 76 1.25 -2.88 0.95
C LEU A 76 1.19 -2.96 2.48
N ALA A 77 2.23 -3.50 3.10
CA ALA A 77 2.49 -3.44 4.53
C ALA A 77 1.29 -3.88 5.39
N LEU A 78 0.82 -5.12 5.19
CA LEU A 78 -0.37 -5.65 5.84
C LEU A 78 -0.07 -6.94 6.60
N ARG A 79 -0.54 -7.02 7.85
CA ARG A 79 -0.64 -8.27 8.59
C ARG A 79 -2.08 -8.77 8.53
N ALA A 80 -2.28 -10.00 8.03
CA ALA A 80 -3.56 -10.68 8.03
C ALA A 80 -3.54 -11.83 9.04
N THR A 81 -4.35 -11.75 10.08
CA THR A 81 -4.51 -12.80 11.09
C THR A 81 -5.82 -13.55 10.84
N LEU A 82 -5.71 -14.82 10.50
CA LEU A 82 -6.84 -15.74 10.43
C LEU A 82 -7.08 -16.32 11.83
N TYR A 83 -8.24 -16.00 12.44
CA TYR A 83 -8.48 -16.39 13.84
C TYR A 83 -9.72 -17.23 14.05
N ASP A 84 -10.66 -17.27 13.09
CA ASP A 84 -11.88 -18.07 13.19
C ASP A 84 -12.46 -18.33 11.79
N GLY A 85 -13.42 -19.23 11.70
CA GLY A 85 -14.13 -19.57 10.47
C GLY A 85 -15.04 -20.78 10.65
N SER A 86 -15.55 -21.29 9.55
CA SER A 86 -16.30 -22.54 9.54
C SER A 86 -16.17 -23.23 8.18
N PHE A 87 -16.32 -24.52 8.17
CA PHE A 87 -16.32 -25.34 6.98
C PHE A 87 -17.57 -26.23 6.94
N HIS A 88 -17.85 -26.78 5.78
CA HIS A 88 -18.92 -27.73 5.55
C HIS A 88 -18.34 -28.97 4.85
N ASP A 89 -18.55 -30.16 5.42
CA ASP A 89 -17.89 -31.38 4.98
C ASP A 89 -18.08 -31.71 3.50
N VAL A 90 -19.17 -31.32 2.88
CA VAL A 90 -19.51 -31.61 1.48
C VAL A 90 -19.17 -30.50 0.52
N ASP A 91 -19.37 -29.24 0.95
CA ASP A 91 -19.34 -28.07 0.08
C ASP A 91 -18.05 -27.24 0.22
N SER A 92 -17.19 -27.56 1.18
CA SER A 92 -15.92 -26.87 1.35
C SER A 92 -14.82 -27.46 0.48
N ASN A 93 -14.02 -26.60 -0.10
CA ASN A 93 -12.84 -26.96 -0.89
C ASN A 93 -11.83 -25.81 -0.89
N GLU A 94 -10.62 -26.05 -1.38
CA GLU A 94 -9.56 -25.04 -1.46
C GLU A 94 -9.99 -23.77 -2.22
N MET A 95 -10.72 -23.94 -3.33
CA MET A 95 -11.17 -22.80 -4.13
C MET A 95 -12.15 -21.93 -3.35
N ALA A 96 -13.09 -22.52 -2.62
CA ALA A 96 -14.04 -21.78 -1.79
C ALA A 96 -13.33 -20.97 -0.70
N PHE A 97 -12.33 -21.54 -0.04
CA PHE A 97 -11.53 -20.84 0.97
C PHE A 97 -10.60 -19.79 0.38
N LYS A 98 -10.04 -20.01 -0.80
CA LYS A 98 -9.27 -19.01 -1.55
C LYS A 98 -10.14 -17.78 -1.85
N ILE A 99 -11.35 -17.99 -2.38
CA ILE A 99 -12.30 -16.92 -2.68
C ILE A 99 -12.74 -16.23 -1.38
N ALA A 100 -13.05 -16.97 -0.32
CA ALA A 100 -13.44 -16.41 0.97
C ALA A 100 -12.34 -15.51 1.55
N GLY A 101 -11.08 -15.90 1.48
CA GLY A 101 -9.94 -15.09 1.90
C GLY A 101 -9.80 -13.79 1.09
N SER A 102 -9.93 -13.89 -0.23
CA SER A 102 -9.91 -12.73 -1.14
C SER A 102 -11.03 -11.73 -0.82
N MET A 103 -12.26 -12.22 -0.64
CA MET A 103 -13.43 -11.37 -0.33
C MET A 103 -13.31 -10.75 1.06
N ALA A 104 -12.86 -11.51 2.06
CA ALA A 104 -12.66 -11.01 3.42
C ALA A 104 -11.62 -9.89 3.46
N LEU A 105 -10.51 -10.04 2.74
CA LEU A 105 -9.53 -8.96 2.59
C LEU A 105 -10.14 -7.72 1.94
N LYS A 106 -10.81 -7.89 0.81
CA LYS A 106 -11.41 -6.77 0.06
C LYS A 106 -12.40 -5.97 0.93
N GLU A 107 -13.28 -6.66 1.63
CA GLU A 107 -14.25 -6.00 2.52
C GLU A 107 -13.57 -5.34 3.72
N GLY A 108 -12.62 -6.05 4.34
CA GLY A 108 -11.85 -5.53 5.49
C GLY A 108 -11.06 -4.28 5.13
N ALA A 109 -10.36 -4.31 4.00
CA ALA A 109 -9.59 -3.17 3.52
C ALA A 109 -10.50 -1.96 3.20
N ASN A 110 -11.62 -2.17 2.50
CA ASN A 110 -12.58 -1.08 2.23
C ASN A 110 -13.11 -0.42 3.50
N LYS A 111 -13.44 -1.22 4.52
CA LYS A 111 -13.92 -0.70 5.82
C LYS A 111 -12.81 -0.01 6.62
N ALA A 112 -11.55 -0.38 6.39
CA ALA A 112 -10.40 0.26 7.03
C ALA A 112 -10.09 1.66 6.46
N LYS A 113 -10.77 2.09 5.39
CA LYS A 113 -10.52 3.36 4.68
C LYS A 113 -9.07 3.43 4.21
N PRO A 114 -8.67 2.63 3.22
CA PRO A 114 -7.32 2.63 2.71
C PRO A 114 -6.97 3.99 2.10
N ALA A 115 -5.71 4.41 2.26
CA ALA A 115 -5.18 5.62 1.67
C ALA A 115 -4.33 5.25 0.44
N LEU A 116 -4.38 6.07 -0.57
CA LEU A 116 -3.48 5.98 -1.71
C LEU A 116 -2.13 6.55 -1.29
N LEU A 117 -1.06 5.78 -1.49
CA LEU A 117 0.30 6.25 -1.28
C LEU A 117 0.81 6.85 -2.59
N GLU A 118 1.48 7.99 -2.50
CA GLU A 118 2.21 8.59 -3.61
C GLU A 118 3.71 8.52 -3.34
N PRO A 119 4.55 8.25 -4.34
CA PRO A 119 5.99 8.25 -4.17
C PRO A 119 6.49 9.67 -3.89
N ILE A 120 7.31 9.81 -2.87
CA ILE A 120 7.99 11.06 -2.52
C ILE A 120 9.44 10.96 -2.97
N MET A 121 9.89 11.96 -3.71
CA MET A 121 11.27 12.04 -4.18
C MET A 121 12.10 12.97 -3.29
N LYS A 122 13.32 12.54 -2.98
CA LYS A 122 14.33 13.44 -2.46
C LYS A 122 14.90 14.25 -3.61
N VAL A 123 14.79 15.55 -3.55
CA VAL A 123 15.23 16.51 -4.56
C VAL A 123 16.32 17.39 -3.97
N VAL A 124 17.45 17.46 -4.64
CA VAL A 124 18.55 18.36 -4.28
C VAL A 124 18.76 19.32 -5.43
N VAL A 125 18.64 20.62 -5.15
CA VAL A 125 18.81 21.70 -6.12
C VAL A 125 20.00 22.55 -5.73
N VAL A 126 20.94 22.70 -6.62
CA VAL A 126 22.07 23.63 -6.47
C VAL A 126 21.79 24.89 -7.29
N THR A 127 21.82 26.03 -6.67
CA THR A 127 21.47 27.31 -7.28
C THR A 127 22.37 28.45 -6.76
N PRO A 128 22.63 29.50 -7.55
CA PRO A 128 23.19 30.75 -7.03
C PRO A 128 22.31 31.35 -5.91
N GLU A 129 22.93 32.06 -4.98
CA GLU A 129 22.21 32.65 -3.82
C GLU A 129 21.05 33.58 -4.23
N GLU A 130 21.22 34.33 -5.30
CA GLU A 130 20.22 35.27 -5.83
C GLU A 130 18.91 34.57 -6.28
N HIS A 131 18.96 33.29 -6.65
CA HIS A 131 17.80 32.50 -7.11
C HIS A 131 17.25 31.52 -6.05
N MET A 132 17.86 31.46 -4.87
CA MET A 132 17.45 30.54 -3.81
C MET A 132 15.99 30.73 -3.41
N GLY A 133 15.55 32.01 -3.31
CA GLY A 133 14.16 32.32 -2.96
C GLY A 133 13.13 31.78 -3.97
N ASP A 134 13.46 31.86 -5.26
CA ASP A 134 12.59 31.36 -6.33
C ASP A 134 12.51 29.84 -6.32
N VAL A 135 13.65 29.17 -6.10
CA VAL A 135 13.71 27.71 -5.98
C VAL A 135 12.90 27.20 -4.79
N VAL A 136 13.07 27.79 -3.62
CA VAL A 136 12.32 27.43 -2.41
C VAL A 136 10.83 27.70 -2.60
N GLY A 137 10.47 28.83 -3.22
CA GLY A 137 9.09 29.17 -3.54
C GLY A 137 8.44 28.17 -4.50
N ASP A 138 9.16 27.72 -5.52
CA ASP A 138 8.66 26.75 -6.48
C ASP A 138 8.52 25.33 -5.88
N LEU A 139 9.51 24.89 -5.09
CA LEU A 139 9.42 23.61 -4.37
C LEU A 139 8.24 23.57 -3.40
N ASN A 140 8.01 24.65 -2.65
CA ASN A 140 6.84 24.77 -1.77
C ASN A 140 5.51 24.73 -2.54
N ARG A 141 5.43 25.41 -3.68
CA ARG A 141 4.24 25.36 -4.55
C ARG A 141 3.95 23.96 -5.07
N ARG A 142 4.99 23.14 -5.26
CA ARG A 142 4.91 21.71 -5.65
C ARG A 142 4.69 20.76 -4.47
N ARG A 143 4.18 21.25 -3.36
CA ARG A 143 3.94 20.47 -2.14
C ARG A 143 5.23 19.89 -1.54
N GLY A 144 6.37 20.46 -1.86
CA GLY A 144 7.66 20.05 -1.33
C GLY A 144 7.86 20.48 0.13
N ILE A 145 8.56 19.63 0.87
CA ILE A 145 9.01 19.92 2.24
C ILE A 145 10.50 20.16 2.20
N ILE A 146 10.94 21.38 2.54
CA ILE A 146 12.36 21.71 2.60
C ILE A 146 12.96 21.05 3.83
N LEU A 147 14.00 20.22 3.61
CA LEU A 147 14.72 19.50 4.67
C LEU A 147 15.91 20.31 5.19
N GLY A 148 16.59 21.04 4.31
CA GLY A 148 17.78 21.80 4.65
C GLY A 148 18.25 22.68 3.51
N MET A 149 19.10 23.66 3.89
CA MET A 149 19.81 24.52 2.95
C MET A 149 21.26 24.63 3.42
N GLU A 150 22.20 24.40 2.51
CA GLU A 150 23.63 24.39 2.83
C GLU A 150 24.40 25.27 1.83
N ASP A 151 25.48 25.90 2.34
CA ASP A 151 26.43 26.64 1.51
C ASP A 151 27.46 25.69 0.93
N ILE A 152 27.56 25.68 -0.39
CA ILE A 152 28.56 24.90 -1.11
C ILE A 152 29.44 25.81 -1.98
N THR A 153 30.56 25.29 -2.44
CA THR A 153 31.53 26.07 -3.22
C THR A 153 30.95 26.64 -4.54
N SER A 154 29.89 26.01 -5.05
CA SER A 154 29.21 26.40 -6.31
C SER A 154 27.93 27.21 -6.10
N GLY A 155 27.54 27.54 -4.85
CA GLY A 155 26.32 28.27 -4.54
C GLY A 155 25.62 27.77 -3.29
N LYS A 156 24.29 27.71 -3.33
CA LYS A 156 23.43 27.18 -2.27
C LYS A 156 22.84 25.84 -2.69
N GLU A 157 22.88 24.86 -1.81
CA GLU A 157 22.19 23.58 -1.98
C GLU A 157 20.90 23.59 -1.18
N VAL A 158 19.77 23.27 -1.84
CA VAL A 158 18.46 23.12 -1.24
C VAL A 158 18.04 21.66 -1.32
N SER A 159 17.90 21.01 -0.17
CA SER A 159 17.41 19.62 -0.05
C SER A 159 15.93 19.64 0.31
N SER A 160 15.12 18.87 -0.41
CA SER A 160 13.66 18.81 -0.21
C SER A 160 13.08 17.42 -0.52
N GLU A 161 11.91 17.15 0.03
CA GLU A 161 11.07 16.01 -0.35
C GLU A 161 9.85 16.52 -1.10
N VAL A 162 9.64 16.00 -2.32
CA VAL A 162 8.56 16.46 -3.21
C VAL A 162 7.83 15.26 -3.80
N PRO A 163 6.48 15.28 -3.89
CA PRO A 163 5.74 14.24 -4.57
C PRO A 163 6.17 14.09 -6.04
N LEU A 164 6.40 12.85 -6.49
CA LEU A 164 6.84 12.57 -7.86
C LEU A 164 5.90 13.21 -8.90
N ALA A 165 4.60 13.20 -8.66
CA ALA A 165 3.60 13.77 -9.56
C ALA A 165 3.85 15.27 -9.86
N GLU A 166 4.41 16.01 -8.90
CA GLU A 166 4.70 17.46 -9.03
C GLU A 166 6.06 17.74 -9.70
N MET A 167 6.87 16.70 -9.89
CA MET A 167 8.22 16.85 -10.45
C MET A 167 8.28 16.73 -11.98
N PHE A 168 7.18 16.31 -12.62
CA PHE A 168 7.13 16.28 -14.07
C PHE A 168 7.31 17.68 -14.66
N GLY A 169 8.28 17.83 -15.55
CA GLY A 169 8.64 19.12 -16.16
C GLY A 169 9.49 20.05 -15.29
N TYR A 170 9.73 19.72 -14.02
CA TYR A 170 10.48 20.59 -13.09
C TYR A 170 11.84 21.03 -13.63
N ALA A 171 12.61 20.13 -14.24
CA ALA A 171 13.92 20.47 -14.82
C ALA A 171 13.83 21.52 -15.95
N THR A 172 12.70 21.59 -16.67
CA THR A 172 12.45 22.58 -17.70
C THR A 172 12.06 23.92 -17.08
N ASP A 173 11.18 23.88 -16.09
CA ASP A 173 10.72 25.07 -15.37
C ASP A 173 11.87 25.72 -14.61
N LEU A 174 12.74 24.93 -14.00
CA LEU A 174 13.92 25.39 -13.27
C LEU A 174 14.96 26.08 -14.18
N ARG A 175 15.12 25.63 -15.43
CA ARG A 175 16.05 26.24 -16.39
C ARG A 175 15.56 27.55 -16.96
N SER A 176 14.28 27.84 -16.92
CA SER A 176 13.71 29.06 -17.47
C SER A 176 14.12 30.34 -16.73
N PRO A 177 14.10 30.38 -15.37
CA PRO A 177 14.55 31.52 -14.61
C PRO A 177 16.07 31.49 -14.27
N VAL A 178 16.70 30.29 -14.32
CA VAL A 178 18.06 30.12 -13.78
C VAL A 178 18.96 29.46 -14.80
N SER A 179 19.94 30.18 -15.31
CA SER A 179 20.85 29.73 -16.37
C SER A 179 21.79 28.57 -16.00
N TYR A 180 21.96 28.25 -14.71
CA TYR A 180 22.90 27.23 -14.22
C TYR A 180 22.35 26.53 -12.97
N THR A 181 21.59 25.45 -13.15
CA THR A 181 21.16 24.60 -12.05
C THR A 181 21.45 23.13 -12.34
N HIS A 182 22.04 22.43 -11.38
CA HIS A 182 22.18 20.99 -11.39
C HIS A 182 21.08 20.35 -10.53
N LEU A 183 20.28 19.46 -11.14
CA LEU A 183 19.30 18.63 -10.45
C LEU A 183 19.91 17.22 -10.33
N THR A 184 20.12 16.74 -9.12
CA THR A 184 20.46 15.34 -8.85
C THR A 184 19.21 14.63 -8.29
N LEU A 185 18.73 13.62 -9.01
CA LEU A 185 17.71 12.71 -8.56
C LEU A 185 18.41 11.43 -8.10
N PRO A 186 18.36 11.05 -6.82
CA PRO A 186 18.86 9.74 -6.43
C PRO A 186 17.94 8.68 -7.06
N THR A 187 18.55 7.78 -7.82
CA THR A 187 17.93 6.54 -8.28
C THR A 187 17.91 5.58 -7.10
N THR A 188 16.73 5.26 -6.58
CA THR A 188 16.50 4.11 -5.70
C THR A 188 16.34 2.85 -6.51
#